data_30a406026c80fc74e363b9cc93d12e4c
#
_entry.id   30a406026c80fc74e363b9cc93d12e4c
#
_cell.length_a   1.000
_cell.length_b   1.000
_cell.length_c   1.000
_cell.angle_alpha   90.00
_cell.angle_beta   90.00
_cell.angle_gamma   90.00
#
_symmetry.space_group_name_H-M   'P 1'
#
loop_
_entity.id
_entity.type
_entity.pdbx_description
1 polymer ?
#
loop_
_entity_poly.entity_id
_entity_poly.type
_entity_poly.pdbx_seq_one_letter_code
_entity_poly.pdbx_strand_id
1 'polypeptide(L)'
;TTIMADRLKSKLNIPIFSCTLDERCPDVVEYPLQEVLQKTKYAYLNNTVAYAFAYAIAHDFKELHLYGIDFTHKHINFAEAGRACCEFWLAIAISKGIKVNIAHNSSLLDTNIPDDQKLYGYHRLEDPIVSTTTQGSMLITRKSKLDPPEPLDATPNIIGREDIVGVTYEEVNKNV
;
A
#
# COMPACT_ATOMS: atom_id res chain seq x y z
N THR A 1 0.26 -26.06 -14.17
CA THR A 1 -0.16 -24.66 -14.48
C THR A 1 -1.41 -24.65 -15.34
N THR A 2 -1.49 -25.40 -16.42
CA THR A 2 -2.61 -25.44 -17.38
C THR A 2 -3.92 -25.78 -16.68
N ILE A 3 -3.96 -26.84 -15.87
CA ILE A 3 -5.17 -27.30 -15.16
C ILE A 3 -5.70 -26.23 -14.19
N MET A 4 -4.82 -25.43 -13.61
CA MET A 4 -5.23 -24.36 -12.66
C MET A 4 -5.80 -23.16 -13.42
N ALA A 5 -5.22 -22.76 -14.53
CA ALA A 5 -5.72 -21.69 -15.38
C ALA A 5 -7.13 -22.03 -15.93
N ASP A 6 -7.33 -23.22 -16.46
CA ASP A 6 -8.63 -23.68 -16.97
C ASP A 6 -9.68 -23.73 -15.86
N ARG A 7 -9.32 -24.19 -14.67
CA ARG A 7 -10.24 -24.22 -13.51
C ARG A 7 -10.62 -22.82 -13.02
N LEU A 8 -9.68 -21.89 -12.98
CA LEU A 8 -9.96 -20.51 -12.57
C LEU A 8 -10.84 -19.81 -13.59
N LYS A 9 -10.54 -19.94 -14.87
CA LYS A 9 -11.34 -19.33 -15.93
C LYS A 9 -12.76 -19.88 -15.98
N SER A 10 -12.91 -21.20 -15.92
CA SER A 10 -14.24 -21.83 -15.96
C SER A 10 -15.14 -21.47 -14.78
N LYS A 11 -14.55 -21.18 -13.60
CA LYS A 11 -15.30 -20.83 -12.40
C LYS A 11 -15.60 -19.34 -12.27
N LEU A 12 -14.68 -18.46 -12.68
CA LEU A 12 -14.73 -17.05 -12.38
C LEU A 12 -14.96 -16.16 -13.59
N ASN A 13 -14.81 -16.70 -14.80
CA ASN A 13 -14.91 -15.97 -16.08
C ASN A 13 -14.10 -14.66 -16.07
N ILE A 14 -12.90 -14.69 -15.49
CA ILE A 14 -11.98 -13.54 -15.39
C ILE A 14 -10.76 -13.77 -16.29
N PRO A 15 -10.17 -12.72 -16.86
CA PRO A 15 -8.95 -12.85 -17.63
C PRO A 15 -7.78 -13.28 -16.72
N ILE A 16 -6.94 -14.15 -17.22
CA ILE A 16 -5.68 -14.56 -16.57
C ILE A 16 -4.55 -13.96 -17.39
N PHE A 17 -3.76 -13.11 -16.78
CA PHE A 17 -2.64 -12.46 -17.44
C PHE A 17 -1.32 -13.22 -17.25
N SER A 18 -0.50 -13.24 -18.30
CA SER A 18 0.87 -13.75 -18.25
C SER A 18 1.79 -12.83 -19.03
N CYS A 19 3.05 -12.76 -18.64
CA CYS A 19 4.08 -12.04 -19.40
C CYS A 19 4.52 -12.79 -20.65
N THR A 20 4.22 -14.08 -20.74
CA THR A 20 4.52 -14.93 -21.89
C THR A 20 3.32 -15.80 -22.20
N LEU A 21 3.00 -15.94 -23.48
CA LEU A 21 1.94 -16.84 -23.94
C LEU A 21 2.52 -18.24 -24.13
N ASP A 22 1.72 -19.25 -23.82
CA ASP A 22 2.04 -20.66 -24.00
C ASP A 22 0.87 -21.31 -24.75
N GLU A 23 1.14 -21.98 -25.85
CA GLU A 23 0.11 -22.68 -26.68
C GLU A 23 -0.70 -23.71 -25.88
N ARG A 24 -0.11 -24.22 -24.79
CA ARG A 24 -0.78 -25.13 -23.85
C ARG A 24 -1.82 -24.45 -22.96
N CYS A 25 -1.83 -23.11 -22.95
CA CYS A 25 -2.74 -22.30 -22.14
C CYS A 25 -3.44 -21.25 -23.01
N PRO A 26 -4.31 -21.65 -23.96
CA PRO A 26 -4.88 -20.77 -24.97
C PRO A 26 -5.77 -19.66 -24.39
N ASP A 27 -6.22 -19.84 -23.17
CA ASP A 27 -7.11 -18.92 -22.44
C ASP A 27 -6.41 -17.82 -21.66
N VAL A 28 -5.09 -17.85 -21.63
CA VAL A 28 -4.27 -16.83 -20.99
C VAL A 28 -4.05 -15.68 -21.96
N VAL A 29 -4.24 -14.46 -21.48
CA VAL A 29 -3.98 -13.22 -22.24
C VAL A 29 -2.64 -12.63 -21.88
N GLU A 30 -2.00 -11.98 -22.85
CA GLU A 30 -0.75 -11.27 -22.56
C GLU A 30 -1.00 -10.06 -21.67
N TYR A 31 -0.13 -9.89 -20.69
CA TYR A 31 -0.17 -8.71 -19.85
C TYR A 31 0.12 -7.46 -20.68
N PRO A 32 -0.69 -6.39 -20.61
CA PRO A 32 -0.57 -5.23 -21.49
C PRO A 32 0.59 -4.29 -21.04
N LEU A 33 1.82 -4.82 -21.04
CA LEU A 33 2.99 -4.15 -20.47
C LEU A 33 3.21 -2.76 -21.07
N GLN A 34 3.18 -2.63 -22.39
CA GLN A 34 3.44 -1.36 -23.06
C GLN A 34 2.42 -0.29 -22.70
N GLU A 35 1.16 -0.65 -22.64
CA GLU A 35 0.07 0.25 -22.22
C GLU A 35 0.29 0.70 -20.77
N VAL A 36 0.58 -0.24 -19.86
CA VAL A 36 0.80 0.04 -18.44
C VAL A 36 2.01 0.97 -18.27
N LEU A 37 3.13 0.72 -18.96
CA LEU A 37 4.31 1.58 -18.90
C LEU A 37 4.03 2.99 -19.46
N GLN A 38 3.27 3.08 -20.54
CA GLN A 38 2.88 4.37 -21.12
C GLN A 38 2.02 5.20 -20.17
N LYS A 39 1.08 4.58 -19.47
CA LYS A 39 0.16 5.25 -18.54
C LYS A 39 0.81 5.59 -17.20
N THR A 40 1.60 4.70 -16.66
CA THR A 40 2.23 4.88 -15.35
C THR A 40 3.53 5.68 -15.41
N LYS A 41 4.27 5.61 -16.52
CA LYS A 41 5.60 6.21 -16.75
C LYS A 41 6.73 5.55 -15.95
N TYR A 42 6.50 4.39 -15.34
CA TYR A 42 7.50 3.69 -14.53
C TYR A 42 7.64 2.23 -14.95
N ALA A 43 8.87 1.74 -14.97
CA ALA A 43 9.23 0.38 -15.38
C ALA A 43 9.82 -0.45 -14.23
N TYR A 44 9.47 -0.15 -12.99
CA TYR A 44 9.97 -0.86 -11.82
C TYR A 44 9.01 -1.98 -11.41
N LEU A 45 9.17 -3.16 -11.99
CA LEU A 45 8.26 -4.30 -11.87
C LEU A 45 9.07 -5.58 -11.59
N ASN A 46 9.49 -5.81 -10.35
CA ASN A 46 10.33 -6.95 -9.99
C ASN A 46 9.58 -8.16 -9.42
N ASN A 47 8.27 -8.06 -9.24
CA ASN A 47 7.43 -9.16 -8.73
C ASN A 47 5.98 -9.03 -9.24
N THR A 48 5.23 -10.13 -9.17
CA THR A 48 3.84 -10.21 -9.67
C THR A 48 2.89 -9.21 -9.01
N VAL A 49 3.10 -8.90 -7.73
CA VAL A 49 2.24 -7.94 -7.00
C VAL A 49 2.41 -6.53 -7.57
N ALA A 50 3.66 -6.15 -7.89
CA ALA A 50 3.95 -4.87 -8.54
C ALA A 50 3.26 -4.76 -9.91
N TYR A 51 3.23 -5.84 -10.70
CA TYR A 51 2.48 -5.88 -11.95
C TYR A 51 0.97 -5.64 -11.73
N ALA A 52 0.39 -6.24 -10.69
CA ALA A 52 -1.02 -6.03 -10.35
C ALA A 52 -1.30 -4.58 -9.94
N PHE A 53 -0.43 -3.96 -9.13
CA PHE A 53 -0.57 -2.56 -8.76
C PHE A 53 -0.45 -1.62 -9.96
N ALA A 54 0.56 -1.83 -10.80
CA ALA A 54 0.76 -1.04 -12.01
C ALA A 54 -0.45 -1.13 -12.95
N TYR A 55 -1.01 -2.33 -13.10
CA TYR A 55 -2.23 -2.55 -13.87
C TYR A 55 -3.41 -1.76 -13.29
N ALA A 56 -3.65 -1.88 -12.00
CA ALA A 56 -4.75 -1.20 -11.34
C ALA A 56 -4.64 0.34 -11.45
N ILE A 57 -3.42 0.87 -11.33
CA ILE A 57 -3.14 2.30 -11.51
C ILE A 57 -3.38 2.73 -12.96
N ALA A 58 -2.92 1.93 -13.94
CA ALA A 58 -3.09 2.23 -15.35
C ALA A 58 -4.55 2.19 -15.82
N HIS A 59 -5.40 1.47 -15.11
CA HIS A 59 -6.84 1.32 -15.40
C HIS A 59 -7.74 2.07 -14.42
N ASP A 60 -7.20 3.05 -13.68
CA ASP A 60 -7.94 3.99 -12.82
C ASP A 60 -8.85 3.32 -11.79
N PHE A 61 -8.38 2.23 -11.19
CA PHE A 61 -9.05 1.61 -10.05
C PHE A 61 -9.17 2.62 -8.91
N LYS A 62 -10.25 2.56 -8.16
CA LYS A 62 -10.52 3.51 -7.07
C LYS A 62 -10.05 3.01 -5.73
N GLU A 63 -10.04 1.71 -5.54
CA GLU A 63 -9.67 1.07 -4.28
C GLU A 63 -8.81 -0.17 -4.53
N LEU A 64 -7.84 -0.41 -3.63
CA LEU A 64 -7.00 -1.60 -3.57
C LEU A 64 -7.14 -2.22 -2.18
N HIS A 65 -7.48 -3.49 -2.12
CA HIS A 65 -7.56 -4.25 -0.88
C HIS A 65 -6.49 -5.34 -0.89
N LEU A 66 -5.55 -5.27 0.05
CA LEU A 66 -4.35 -6.09 0.08
C LEU A 66 -4.39 -7.08 1.22
N TYR A 67 -4.51 -8.36 0.88
CA TYR A 67 -4.54 -9.48 1.83
C TYR A 67 -3.48 -10.52 1.46
N GLY A 68 -2.78 -11.03 2.49
CA GLY A 68 -1.79 -12.08 2.30
C GLY A 68 -0.56 -11.66 1.49
N ILE A 69 -0.26 -10.37 1.47
CA ILE A 69 0.94 -9.83 0.84
C ILE A 69 1.95 -9.57 1.94
N ASP A 70 2.78 -10.55 2.18
CA ASP A 70 3.85 -10.53 3.17
C ASP A 70 5.19 -10.83 2.51
N PHE A 71 6.21 -10.08 2.89
CA PHE A 71 7.57 -10.26 2.42
C PHE A 71 8.43 -10.98 3.47
N THR A 72 7.91 -12.10 4.01
CA THR A 72 8.58 -12.94 5.01
C THR A 72 9.35 -14.09 4.36
N HIS A 73 10.19 -13.81 3.39
CA HIS A 73 10.96 -14.83 2.69
C HIS A 73 12.25 -15.17 3.44
N LYS A 74 12.71 -16.44 3.31
CA LYS A 74 13.98 -16.90 3.91
C LYS A 74 15.21 -16.11 3.45
N HIS A 75 15.18 -15.57 2.24
CA HIS A 75 16.21 -14.70 1.70
C HIS A 75 15.79 -13.24 1.88
N ILE A 76 16.32 -12.60 2.90
CA ILE A 76 15.97 -11.25 3.31
C ILE A 76 16.10 -10.21 2.17
N ASN A 77 17.18 -10.28 1.41
CA ASN A 77 17.41 -9.35 0.30
C ASN A 77 16.33 -9.45 -0.79
N PHE A 78 15.78 -10.65 -0.99
CA PHE A 78 14.72 -10.88 -1.96
C PHE A 78 13.38 -10.33 -1.44
N ALA A 79 13.12 -10.53 -0.15
CA ALA A 79 11.96 -9.97 0.52
C ALA A 79 11.98 -8.45 0.50
N GLU A 80 13.09 -7.84 0.88
CA GLU A 80 13.27 -6.39 0.88
C GLU A 80 13.13 -5.77 -0.51
N ALA A 81 13.75 -6.34 -1.54
CA ALA A 81 13.61 -5.86 -2.91
C ALA A 81 12.15 -5.93 -3.41
N GLY A 82 11.46 -7.01 -3.06
CA GLY A 82 10.04 -7.17 -3.39
C GLY A 82 9.15 -6.15 -2.66
N ARG A 83 9.37 -5.98 -1.37
CA ARG A 83 8.66 -5.01 -0.53
C ARG A 83 8.87 -3.59 -1.05
N ALA A 84 10.11 -3.17 -1.26
CA ALA A 84 10.44 -1.85 -1.77
C ALA A 84 9.75 -1.55 -3.11
N CYS A 85 9.71 -2.54 -4.02
CA CYS A 85 9.01 -2.39 -5.28
C CYS A 85 7.50 -2.21 -5.09
N CYS A 86 6.87 -2.97 -4.20
CA CYS A 86 5.45 -2.83 -3.90
C CYS A 86 5.14 -1.49 -3.24
N GLU A 87 5.95 -1.06 -2.28
CA GLU A 87 5.77 0.22 -1.58
C GLU A 87 5.94 1.41 -2.53
N PHE A 88 6.85 1.32 -3.50
CA PHE A 88 6.95 2.31 -4.59
C PHE A 88 5.61 2.44 -5.34
N TRP A 89 5.01 1.32 -5.74
CA TRP A 89 3.73 1.36 -6.45
C TRP A 89 2.57 1.81 -5.57
N LEU A 90 2.56 1.45 -4.30
CA LEU A 90 1.57 1.93 -3.34
C LEU A 90 1.65 3.44 -3.15
N ALA A 91 2.87 3.99 -3.05
CA ALA A 91 3.06 5.44 -2.97
C ALA A 91 2.49 6.17 -4.21
N ILE A 92 2.69 5.59 -5.41
CA ILE A 92 2.10 6.13 -6.64
C ILE A 92 0.57 6.02 -6.61
N ALA A 93 0.01 4.90 -6.18
CA ALA A 93 -1.43 4.71 -6.08
C ALA A 93 -2.06 5.75 -5.14
N ILE A 94 -1.49 5.91 -3.94
CA ILE A 94 -1.92 6.87 -2.93
C ILE A 94 -1.83 8.30 -3.48
N SER A 95 -0.73 8.65 -4.14
CA SER A 95 -0.55 10.00 -4.73
C SER A 95 -1.56 10.32 -5.84
N LYS A 96 -2.12 9.30 -6.46
CA LYS A 96 -3.21 9.43 -7.45
C LYS A 96 -4.61 9.41 -6.83
N GLY A 97 -4.71 9.34 -5.50
CA GLY A 97 -5.99 9.28 -4.79
C GLY A 97 -6.67 7.92 -4.81
N ILE A 98 -5.96 6.85 -5.13
CA ILE A 98 -6.47 5.48 -5.00
C ILE A 98 -6.48 5.11 -3.52
N LYS A 99 -7.62 4.67 -3.03
CA LYS A 99 -7.78 4.20 -1.67
C LYS A 99 -7.11 2.83 -1.50
N VAL A 100 -6.22 2.72 -0.52
CA VAL A 100 -5.47 1.49 -0.28
C VAL A 100 -5.78 0.96 1.12
N ASN A 101 -6.27 -0.27 1.20
CA ASN A 101 -6.51 -1.00 2.43
C ASN A 101 -5.50 -2.14 2.55
N ILE A 102 -4.73 -2.17 3.63
CA ILE A 102 -3.70 -3.18 3.89
C ILE A 102 -4.08 -3.94 5.15
N ALA A 103 -4.01 -5.26 5.11
CA ALA A 103 -4.21 -6.07 6.31
C ALA A 103 -3.16 -5.72 7.39
N HIS A 104 -3.60 -5.52 8.63
CA HIS A 104 -2.76 -5.02 9.72
C HIS A 104 -1.56 -5.90 10.08
N ASN A 105 -1.58 -7.17 9.70
CA ASN A 105 -0.46 -8.10 9.88
C ASN A 105 0.55 -8.10 8.72
N SER A 106 0.34 -7.27 7.71
CA SER A 106 1.27 -7.13 6.60
C SER A 106 2.50 -6.32 7.00
N SER A 107 3.65 -6.66 6.43
CA SER A 107 4.88 -5.86 6.55
C SER A 107 4.93 -4.65 5.60
N LEU A 108 3.97 -4.55 4.67
CA LEU A 108 3.90 -3.40 3.74
C LEU A 108 3.61 -2.11 4.50
N LEU A 109 4.41 -1.09 4.23
CA LEU A 109 4.32 0.23 4.89
C LEU A 109 4.33 0.11 6.42
N ASP A 110 4.93 -0.95 6.94
CA ASP A 110 5.02 -1.25 8.37
C ASP A 110 3.65 -1.27 9.08
N THR A 111 2.58 -1.74 8.38
CA THR A 111 1.23 -1.79 8.98
C THR A 111 1.14 -2.66 10.22
N ASN A 112 2.04 -3.63 10.38
CA ASN A 112 2.19 -4.48 11.55
C ASN A 112 2.97 -3.83 12.71
N ILE A 113 3.52 -2.64 12.52
CA ILE A 113 4.27 -1.89 13.54
C ILE A 113 3.36 -0.82 14.15
N PRO A 114 3.35 -0.66 15.49
CA PRO A 114 2.64 0.43 16.14
C PRO A 114 3.09 1.81 15.64
N ASP A 115 2.16 2.74 15.55
CA ASP A 115 2.39 4.05 14.92
C ASP A 115 3.49 4.86 15.62
N ASP A 116 3.58 4.77 16.94
CA ASP A 116 4.61 5.43 17.73
C ASP A 116 6.02 4.92 17.41
N GLN A 117 6.14 3.66 16.97
CA GLN A 117 7.41 3.06 16.60
C GLN A 117 7.85 3.39 15.16
N LYS A 118 6.96 3.91 14.32
CA LYS A 118 7.27 4.34 12.95
C LYS A 118 8.00 5.67 12.89
N LEU A 119 8.01 6.44 13.99
CA LEU A 119 8.63 7.75 14.05
C LEU A 119 10.08 7.60 14.49
N TYR A 120 11.01 7.54 13.52
CA TYR A 120 12.43 7.40 13.79
C TYR A 120 12.95 8.48 14.75
N GLY A 121 13.56 8.05 15.84
CA GLY A 121 14.06 8.93 16.90
C GLY A 121 13.00 9.40 17.90
N TYR A 122 11.74 9.42 17.54
CA TYR A 122 10.63 9.83 18.40
C TYR A 122 9.97 8.69 19.15
N HIS A 123 10.07 7.46 18.67
CA HIS A 123 9.59 6.25 19.37
C HIS A 123 10.26 6.04 20.75
N ARG A 124 11.37 6.73 21.03
CA ARG A 124 12.07 6.74 22.33
C ARG A 124 11.61 7.86 23.25
N LEU A 125 10.72 8.72 22.76
CA LEU A 125 10.14 9.78 23.58
C LEU A 125 9.01 9.20 24.43
N GLU A 126 8.99 9.57 25.68
CA GLU A 126 7.85 9.28 26.54
C GLU A 126 6.62 10.03 26.01
N ASP A 127 5.54 9.29 25.72
CA ASP A 127 4.27 9.82 25.21
C ASP A 127 4.42 10.84 24.04
N PRO A 128 4.94 10.47 22.87
CA PRO A 128 4.97 11.38 21.74
C PRO A 128 3.57 11.67 21.22
N ILE A 129 3.24 12.95 21.01
CA ILE A 129 2.02 13.39 20.35
C ILE A 129 2.41 14.08 19.06
N VAL A 130 1.84 13.60 17.97
CA VAL A 130 2.00 14.20 16.65
C VAL A 130 0.71 14.94 16.31
N SER A 131 0.82 16.23 16.06
CA SER A 131 -0.30 17.08 15.68
C SER A 131 0.02 17.89 14.43
N THR A 132 -0.99 18.23 13.67
CA THR A 132 -0.86 19.11 12.50
C THR A 132 -1.46 20.46 12.86
N THR A 133 -0.70 21.52 12.66
CA THR A 133 -1.20 22.87 12.87
C THR A 133 -2.15 23.26 11.73
N THR A 134 -2.99 24.26 11.96
CA THR A 134 -3.89 24.86 10.95
C THR A 134 -3.15 25.38 9.72
N GLN A 135 -1.85 25.58 9.81
CA GLN A 135 -0.97 26.01 8.73
C GLN A 135 -0.32 24.83 7.99
N GLY A 136 -0.69 23.57 8.33
CA GLY A 136 -0.16 22.37 7.70
C GLY A 136 1.22 21.94 8.20
N SER A 137 1.77 22.61 9.22
CA SER A 137 3.04 22.20 9.84
C SER A 137 2.81 21.05 10.82
N MET A 138 3.67 20.05 10.79
CA MET A 138 3.65 18.95 11.76
C MET A 138 4.38 19.36 13.03
N LEU A 139 3.74 19.15 14.17
CA LEU A 139 4.31 19.38 15.48
C LEU A 139 4.37 18.07 16.25
N ILE A 140 5.55 17.76 16.81
CA ILE A 140 5.75 16.61 17.69
C ILE A 140 6.08 17.12 19.08
N THR A 141 5.28 16.73 20.07
CA THR A 141 5.48 17.15 21.45
C THR A 141 5.28 15.99 22.41
N ARG A 142 5.72 16.15 23.66
CA ARG A 142 5.45 15.18 24.72
C ARG A 142 4.11 15.51 25.36
N LYS A 143 3.29 14.50 25.62
CA LYS A 143 2.02 14.64 26.31
C LYS A 143 2.17 15.37 27.65
N SER A 144 3.24 15.07 28.40
CA SER A 144 3.56 15.73 29.66
C SER A 144 3.81 17.24 29.56
N LYS A 145 3.95 17.79 28.33
CA LYS A 145 4.11 19.23 28.10
C LYS A 145 2.83 19.91 27.65
N LEU A 146 1.75 19.16 27.47
CA LEU A 146 0.43 19.70 27.14
C LEU A 146 -0.37 19.84 28.43
N ASP A 147 -0.58 21.06 28.85
CA ASP A 147 -1.36 21.35 30.05
C ASP A 147 -2.33 22.51 29.79
N PRO A 148 -3.64 22.30 29.84
CA PRO A 148 -4.34 21.03 29.65
C PRO A 148 -4.16 20.49 28.22
N PRO A 149 -4.43 19.20 27.99
CA PRO A 149 -4.30 18.67 26.65
C PRO A 149 -5.29 19.38 25.74
N GLU A 150 -4.75 20.16 24.81
CA GLU A 150 -5.59 20.70 23.75
C GLU A 150 -6.12 19.56 22.91
N PRO A 151 -7.40 19.62 22.52
CA PRO A 151 -7.92 18.66 21.55
C PRO A 151 -7.03 18.71 20.31
N LEU A 152 -6.48 17.57 19.92
CA LEU A 152 -5.70 17.47 18.70
C LEU A 152 -6.63 17.75 17.53
N ASP A 153 -6.40 18.85 16.83
CA ASP A 153 -7.21 19.23 15.66
C ASP A 153 -7.13 18.19 14.55
N ALA A 154 -6.05 17.47 14.48
CA ALA A 154 -5.93 16.25 13.69
C ALA A 154 -4.69 15.46 14.13
N THR A 155 -4.87 14.19 14.45
CA THR A 155 -3.76 13.26 14.44
C THR A 155 -3.56 12.84 12.99
N PRO A 156 -2.42 13.14 12.36
CA PRO A 156 -2.20 12.63 11.01
C PRO A 156 -2.29 11.12 11.07
N ASN A 157 -3.06 10.53 10.19
CA ASN A 157 -3.04 9.10 10.02
C ASN A 157 -1.65 8.70 9.58
N ILE A 158 -0.92 8.14 10.53
CA ILE A 158 0.38 7.57 10.21
C ILE A 158 0.10 6.41 9.25
N ILE A 159 0.79 6.43 8.14
CA ILE A 159 0.76 5.35 7.16
C ILE A 159 0.85 4.02 7.91
N GLY A 160 -0.11 3.14 7.70
CA GLY A 160 -0.12 1.83 8.31
C GLY A 160 -1.18 1.58 9.38
N ARG A 161 -2.13 2.47 9.58
CA ARG A 161 -3.35 2.08 10.30
C ARG A 161 -4.10 1.02 9.52
N GLU A 162 -4.78 0.14 10.30
CA GLU A 162 -5.37 -1.12 9.83
C GLU A 162 -6.26 -0.99 8.61
N ASP A 163 -6.97 0.07 8.52
CA ASP A 163 -8.11 0.19 7.65
C ASP A 163 -7.79 0.95 6.37
N ILE A 164 -6.99 2.02 6.43
CA ILE A 164 -6.86 2.90 5.28
C ILE A 164 -5.48 3.55 5.22
N VAL A 165 -4.80 3.34 4.12
CA VAL A 165 -3.61 4.10 3.73
C VAL A 165 -4.04 5.10 2.65
N GLY A 166 -3.72 6.37 2.84
CA GLY A 166 -4.07 7.44 1.87
C GLY A 166 -5.40 8.13 2.12
N VAL A 167 -5.89 8.14 3.37
CA VAL A 167 -7.05 8.95 3.76
C VAL A 167 -6.72 10.43 3.68
N THR A 168 -7.64 11.19 3.13
CA THR A 168 -7.55 12.64 3.16
C THR A 168 -7.84 13.18 4.56
N TYR A 169 -7.27 14.32 4.91
CA TYR A 169 -7.45 14.98 6.23
C TYR A 169 -8.92 15.17 6.64
N GLU A 170 -9.84 15.23 5.70
CA GLU A 170 -11.26 15.40 5.96
C GLU A 170 -11.93 14.16 6.58
N GLU A 171 -11.38 12.97 6.36
CA GLU A 171 -11.92 11.72 6.91
C GLU A 171 -11.45 11.46 8.34
N VAL A 172 -10.32 12.01 8.74
CA VAL A 172 -9.78 11.89 10.10
C VAL A 172 -10.66 12.65 11.11
N ASN A 173 -11.18 13.80 10.72
CA ASN A 173 -11.98 14.66 11.61
C ASN A 173 -13.41 14.16 11.83
N LYS A 174 -13.87 13.12 11.16
CA LYS A 174 -15.23 12.56 11.32
C LYS A 174 -15.32 11.47 12.39
N ASN A 175 -14.18 10.99 12.90
CA ASN A 175 -14.11 9.87 13.84
C ASN A 175 -13.50 10.25 15.20
N VAL A 176 -13.42 11.54 15.52
CA VAL A 176 -13.00 12.06 16.83
C VAL A 176 -14.21 12.64 17.57
#